data_23486de2d77c9b72052bbb1bc91c708c
#
_entry.id   23486de2d77c9b72052bbb1bc91c708c
#
_cell.length_a   1.000
_cell.length_b   1.000
_cell.length_c   1.000
_cell.angle_alpha   90.00
_cell.angle_beta   90.00
_cell.angle_gamma   90.00
#
_symmetry.space_group_name_H-M   'P 1'
#
loop_
_entity.id
_entity.type
_entity.pdbx_description
1 polymer ?
#
loop_
_entity_poly.entity_id
_entity_poly.type
_entity_poly.pdbx_seq_one_letter_code
_entity_poly.pdbx_strand_id
1 'polypeptide(L)'
;MGIKKLTPTSPARRYQTYLTREELTPDAVPEKSLLEPKVRISGRNNDGRITVRRRGGGHKRFYRIIDFKRDKDNVPGRVTQIEYDPNRSSNIALITYIDGEKRYIIAPVGLEVGKMIASGEEADILPGNTLPIRNIPLGTQVHNIELRPGKGGQMARAAGSFAQLLAKEGQYAQLRMPSGEVRRVPVECRATVGQVGNVEHENISLGKAGRTRWRGIRPHVRGVAMNPVDHPHGGGEGKTSGGRNPVTPWGQPTRGYKTRHNKRTKKMIVRDRRVK
;
A
#
# COMPACT_ATOMS: atom_id res chain seq x y z
N MET A 1 -3.10 4.44 17.98
CA MET A 1 -4.16 4.93 17.05
C MET A 1 -5.48 4.30 17.40
N GLY A 2 -6.56 5.05 17.42
CA GLY A 2 -7.88 4.56 17.72
C GLY A 2 -8.88 4.81 16.58
N ILE A 3 -10.01 4.11 16.60
CA ILE A 3 -11.12 4.32 15.67
C ILE A 3 -12.23 5.06 16.40
N LYS A 4 -12.60 6.23 15.88
CA LYS A 4 -13.73 7.02 16.37
C LYS A 4 -14.99 6.66 15.60
N LYS A 5 -16.05 6.24 16.30
CA LYS A 5 -17.40 6.07 15.76
C LYS A 5 -18.14 7.41 15.82
N LEU A 6 -19.00 7.66 14.85
CA LEU A 6 -19.87 8.84 14.85
C LEU A 6 -21.18 8.55 15.57
N THR A 7 -21.80 9.61 16.10
CA THR A 7 -23.15 9.57 16.64
C THR A 7 -24.14 9.18 15.53
N PRO A 8 -25.01 8.19 15.73
CA PRO A 8 -25.88 7.61 14.69
C PRO A 8 -27.09 8.51 14.38
N THR A 9 -26.86 9.75 13.97
CA THR A 9 -27.91 10.74 13.64
C THR A 9 -28.51 10.54 12.24
N SER A 10 -27.89 9.72 11.38
CA SER A 10 -28.40 9.40 10.05
C SER A 10 -27.97 7.99 9.64
N PRO A 11 -28.61 7.35 8.61
CA PRO A 11 -28.20 6.03 8.14
C PRO A 11 -26.73 5.94 7.76
N ALA A 12 -26.17 6.98 7.14
CA ALA A 12 -24.77 7.03 6.76
C ALA A 12 -23.83 7.09 7.98
N ARG A 13 -24.17 7.89 8.99
CA ARG A 13 -23.37 8.07 10.20
C ARG A 13 -23.37 6.85 11.12
N ARG A 14 -24.42 6.05 11.09
CA ARG A 14 -24.58 4.83 11.91
C ARG A 14 -23.38 3.88 11.81
N TYR A 15 -22.84 3.72 10.61
CA TYR A 15 -21.74 2.79 10.34
C TYR A 15 -20.41 3.48 10.02
N GLN A 16 -20.39 4.81 10.00
CA GLN A 16 -19.23 5.57 9.60
C GLN A 16 -18.22 5.66 10.74
N THR A 17 -16.95 5.36 10.43
CA THR A 17 -15.85 5.49 11.36
C THR A 17 -14.72 6.34 10.78
N TYR A 18 -13.87 6.90 11.66
CA TYR A 18 -12.68 7.65 11.33
C TYR A 18 -11.51 7.18 12.19
N LEU A 19 -10.31 7.35 11.68
CA LEU A 19 -9.09 7.22 12.49
C LEU A 19 -8.94 8.42 13.41
N THR A 20 -8.51 8.20 14.65
CA THR A 20 -7.88 9.24 15.45
C THR A 20 -6.53 9.56 14.80
N ARG A 21 -6.20 10.83 14.69
CA ARG A 21 -4.98 11.30 14.01
C ARG A 21 -3.89 11.68 14.99
N GLU A 22 -3.80 10.94 16.09
CA GLU A 22 -2.88 11.20 17.20
C GLU A 22 -1.40 11.15 16.80
N GLU A 23 -1.06 10.30 15.81
CA GLU A 23 0.32 10.19 15.31
C GLU A 23 0.72 11.32 14.36
N LEU A 24 -0.25 12.08 13.84
CA LEU A 24 0.03 13.13 12.89
C LEU A 24 0.44 14.41 13.62
N THR A 25 1.41 15.10 13.05
CA THR A 25 1.77 16.45 13.53
C THR A 25 0.58 17.38 13.32
N PRO A 26 0.11 18.08 14.37
CA PRO A 26 -0.94 19.10 14.23
C PRO A 26 -0.53 20.16 13.21
N ASP A 27 -1.48 20.60 12.39
CA ASP A 27 -1.32 21.68 11.40
C ASP A 27 -0.13 21.52 10.45
N ALA A 28 0.31 20.27 10.22
CA ALA A 28 1.39 19.96 9.29
C ALA A 28 1.04 20.41 7.87
N VAL A 29 1.90 21.24 7.28
CA VAL A 29 1.79 21.71 5.90
C VAL A 29 2.75 20.91 5.03
N PRO A 30 2.26 20.31 3.92
CA PRO A 30 3.13 19.56 3.02
C PRO A 30 4.23 20.42 2.40
N GLU A 31 5.43 19.87 2.31
CA GLU A 31 6.59 20.53 1.67
C GLU A 31 6.33 20.73 0.17
N LYS A 32 6.28 22.00 -0.26
CA LYS A 32 5.89 22.37 -1.63
C LYS A 32 6.82 21.81 -2.70
N SER A 33 8.13 21.77 -2.42
CA SER A 33 9.15 21.23 -3.33
C SER A 33 8.99 19.74 -3.63
N LEU A 34 8.31 19.01 -2.74
CA LEU A 34 8.06 17.57 -2.85
C LEU A 34 6.63 17.24 -3.32
N LEU A 35 5.90 18.22 -3.86
CA LEU A 35 4.55 18.03 -4.38
C LEU A 35 4.53 18.08 -5.91
N GLU A 36 3.90 17.10 -6.51
CA GLU A 36 3.60 17.07 -7.95
C GLU A 36 2.10 17.08 -8.20
N PRO A 37 1.64 17.75 -9.29
CA PRO A 37 0.25 17.66 -9.72
C PRO A 37 -0.11 16.21 -10.08
N LYS A 38 -1.17 15.68 -9.48
CA LYS A 38 -1.65 14.34 -9.80
C LYS A 38 -2.79 14.39 -10.80
N VAL A 39 -2.54 13.91 -12.02
CA VAL A 39 -3.57 13.76 -13.05
C VAL A 39 -4.64 12.74 -12.58
N ARG A 40 -5.91 13.06 -12.81
CA ARG A 40 -7.03 12.16 -12.49
C ARG A 40 -7.04 10.97 -13.42
N ILE A 41 -7.08 9.76 -12.84
CA ILE A 41 -7.17 8.53 -13.61
C ILE A 41 -8.64 8.32 -14.00
N SER A 42 -8.93 8.30 -15.31
CA SER A 42 -10.25 8.01 -15.87
C SER A 42 -10.45 6.54 -16.27
N GLY A 43 -9.40 5.72 -16.14
CA GLY A 43 -9.40 4.30 -16.50
C GLY A 43 -9.45 4.03 -17.99
N ARG A 44 -8.96 4.98 -18.81
CA ARG A 44 -8.87 4.87 -20.28
C ARG A 44 -7.43 4.73 -20.72
N ASN A 45 -7.22 4.04 -21.85
CA ASN A 45 -5.93 3.94 -22.51
C ASN A 45 -5.70 5.14 -23.46
N ASN A 46 -4.60 5.09 -24.22
CA ASN A 46 -4.26 6.10 -25.25
C ASN A 46 -5.30 6.23 -26.35
N ASP A 47 -6.05 5.15 -26.68
CA ASP A 47 -7.13 5.16 -27.67
C ASP A 47 -8.48 5.64 -27.09
N GLY A 48 -8.51 6.10 -25.84
CA GLY A 48 -9.73 6.53 -25.16
C GLY A 48 -10.66 5.39 -24.71
N ARG A 49 -10.29 4.12 -24.91
CA ARG A 49 -11.09 2.97 -24.51
C ARG A 49 -10.94 2.66 -23.03
N ILE A 50 -12.04 2.21 -22.40
CA ILE A 50 -12.03 1.85 -20.97
C ILE A 50 -11.27 0.54 -20.77
N THR A 51 -10.06 0.61 -20.18
CA THR A 51 -9.25 -0.54 -19.80
C THR A 51 -9.40 -0.91 -18.33
N VAL A 52 -9.70 0.08 -17.47
CA VAL A 52 -9.99 -0.15 -16.05
C VAL A 52 -11.35 0.46 -15.73
N ARG A 53 -12.36 -0.38 -15.55
CA ARG A 53 -13.72 0.06 -15.24
C ARG A 53 -13.80 0.74 -13.88
N ARG A 54 -14.80 1.60 -13.70
CA ARG A 54 -15.17 2.24 -12.43
C ARG A 54 -14.09 3.14 -11.85
N ARG A 55 -13.28 3.77 -12.69
CA ARG A 55 -12.35 4.84 -12.32
C ARG A 55 -12.83 6.16 -12.89
N GLY A 56 -12.66 7.21 -12.10
CA GLY A 56 -12.96 8.58 -12.54
C GLY A 56 -13.56 9.45 -11.44
N GLY A 57 -13.47 10.76 -11.65
CA GLY A 57 -13.83 11.75 -10.64
C GLY A 57 -12.89 11.72 -9.43
N GLY A 58 -13.44 12.01 -8.27
CA GLY A 58 -12.69 12.08 -7.02
C GLY A 58 -12.17 13.48 -6.70
N HIS A 59 -11.69 13.65 -5.46
CA HIS A 59 -11.11 14.91 -5.00
C HIS A 59 -9.78 15.18 -5.70
N LYS A 60 -9.46 16.46 -5.99
CA LYS A 60 -8.14 16.88 -6.50
C LYS A 60 -7.07 16.53 -5.48
N ARG A 61 -5.95 15.96 -5.93
CA ARG A 61 -4.85 15.53 -5.07
C ARG A 61 -3.53 15.96 -5.68
N PHE A 62 -2.56 16.24 -4.81
CA PHE A 62 -1.16 16.33 -5.17
C PHE A 62 -0.46 15.02 -4.79
N TYR A 63 0.46 14.57 -5.62
CA TYR A 63 1.33 13.45 -5.30
C TYR A 63 2.46 13.96 -4.40
N ARG A 64 2.82 13.18 -3.36
CA ARG A 64 4.01 13.41 -2.55
C ARG A 64 5.12 12.53 -3.08
N ILE A 65 6.24 13.14 -3.42
CA ILE A 65 7.44 12.43 -3.86
C ILE A 65 8.01 11.71 -2.64
N ILE A 66 7.95 10.38 -2.65
CA ILE A 66 8.46 9.55 -1.56
C ILE A 66 9.80 8.95 -1.96
N ASP A 67 10.77 9.04 -1.08
CA ASP A 67 12.05 8.37 -1.21
C ASP A 67 11.89 6.87 -0.93
N PHE A 68 11.64 6.10 -1.99
CA PHE A 68 11.60 4.64 -1.92
C PHE A 68 12.98 4.00 -2.03
N LYS A 69 13.99 4.73 -2.49
CA LYS A 69 15.35 4.21 -2.68
C LYS A 69 16.15 4.24 -1.40
N ARG A 70 15.98 5.31 -0.62
CA ARG A 70 16.74 5.53 0.61
C ARG A 70 18.26 5.46 0.34
N ASP A 71 18.67 6.12 -0.73
CA ASP A 71 20.03 6.08 -1.26
C ASP A 71 21.01 7.10 -0.63
N LYS A 72 20.56 7.85 0.36
CA LYS A 72 21.38 8.82 1.10
C LYS A 72 22.04 8.12 2.28
N ASP A 73 23.17 7.45 1.99
CA ASP A 73 23.86 6.65 2.96
C ASP A 73 24.70 7.51 3.92
N ASN A 74 24.78 7.06 5.18
CA ASN A 74 25.61 7.64 6.25
C ASN A 74 25.31 9.12 6.59
N VAL A 75 24.23 9.67 6.05
CA VAL A 75 23.76 11.02 6.41
C VAL A 75 22.57 10.88 7.33
N PRO A 76 22.67 11.30 8.61
CA PRO A 76 21.55 11.26 9.52
C PRO A 76 20.51 12.32 9.16
N GLY A 77 19.25 11.94 9.27
CA GLY A 77 18.10 12.81 9.03
C GLY A 77 17.17 12.84 10.24
N ARG A 78 16.66 14.01 10.58
CA ARG A 78 15.70 14.20 11.68
C ARG A 78 14.27 14.17 11.16
N VAL A 79 13.39 13.44 11.81
CA VAL A 79 11.96 13.47 11.56
C VAL A 79 11.40 14.83 12.01
N THR A 80 10.94 15.63 11.06
CA THR A 80 10.39 16.98 11.34
C THR A 80 8.88 16.98 11.46
N GLN A 81 8.18 16.18 10.64
CA GLN A 81 6.72 16.09 10.63
C GLN A 81 6.26 14.69 10.25
N ILE A 82 5.09 14.28 10.78
CA ILE A 82 4.36 13.09 10.31
C ILE A 82 3.05 13.58 9.71
N GLU A 83 2.79 13.23 8.44
CA GLU A 83 1.70 13.76 7.65
C GLU A 83 0.76 12.69 7.11
N TYR A 84 -0.49 13.09 6.88
CA TYR A 84 -1.46 12.31 6.12
C TYR A 84 -1.21 12.44 4.61
N ASP A 85 -1.14 11.31 3.89
CA ASP A 85 -1.09 11.32 2.42
C ASP A 85 -2.39 10.75 1.83
N PRO A 86 -3.16 11.53 1.03
CA PRO A 86 -4.38 11.05 0.38
C PRO A 86 -4.15 10.03 -0.73
N ASN A 87 -2.90 9.77 -1.11
CA ASN A 87 -2.55 8.87 -2.22
C ASN A 87 -2.26 7.45 -1.78
N ARG A 88 -2.03 7.23 -0.49
CA ARG A 88 -1.69 5.92 0.09
C ARG A 88 -2.44 5.69 1.41
N SER A 89 -2.41 4.47 1.88
CA SER A 89 -3.01 4.11 3.17
C SER A 89 -2.12 4.44 4.37
N SER A 90 -0.80 4.41 4.19
CA SER A 90 0.18 4.75 5.24
C SER A 90 0.31 6.25 5.44
N ASN A 91 0.65 6.67 6.66
CA ASN A 91 1.18 8.00 6.92
C ASN A 91 2.59 8.13 6.34
N ILE A 92 3.05 9.35 6.13
CA ILE A 92 4.40 9.68 5.66
C ILE A 92 5.11 10.56 6.67
N ALA A 93 6.43 10.50 6.72
CA ALA A 93 7.25 11.35 7.56
C ALA A 93 8.14 12.24 6.69
N LEU A 94 8.19 13.52 7.00
CA LEU A 94 9.14 14.46 6.41
C LEU A 94 10.44 14.38 7.19
N ILE A 95 11.52 14.10 6.47
CA ILE A 95 12.86 14.02 7.02
C ILE A 95 13.66 15.21 6.53
N THR A 96 14.32 15.90 7.45
CA THR A 96 15.31 16.93 7.14
C THR A 96 16.70 16.37 7.49
N TYR A 97 17.52 16.23 6.49
CA TYR A 97 18.92 15.78 6.64
C TYR A 97 19.81 16.92 7.13
N ILE A 98 20.98 16.59 7.67
CA ILE A 98 21.94 17.58 8.20
C ILE A 98 22.38 18.58 7.12
N ASP A 99 22.45 18.17 5.85
CA ASP A 99 22.78 19.02 4.71
C ASP A 99 21.62 19.90 4.21
N GLY A 100 20.46 19.88 4.90
CA GLY A 100 19.29 20.67 4.59
C GLY A 100 18.35 20.04 3.55
N GLU A 101 18.71 18.92 2.90
CA GLU A 101 17.80 18.22 1.99
C GLU A 101 16.61 17.65 2.74
N LYS A 102 15.43 17.76 2.14
CA LYS A 102 14.20 17.20 2.69
C LYS A 102 13.70 16.06 1.82
N ARG A 103 13.26 14.97 2.43
CA ARG A 103 12.63 13.84 1.74
C ARG A 103 11.46 13.30 2.54
N TYR A 104 10.43 12.81 1.83
CA TYR A 104 9.38 12.02 2.46
C TYR A 104 9.74 10.54 2.48
N ILE A 105 9.42 9.88 3.59
CA ILE A 105 9.48 8.42 3.73
C ILE A 105 8.13 7.87 4.17
N ILE A 106 7.95 6.56 4.06
CA ILE A 106 6.82 5.86 4.70
C ILE A 106 7.06 5.87 6.22
N ALA A 107 6.10 6.33 7.00
CA ALA A 107 6.22 6.34 8.45
C ALA A 107 5.99 4.93 9.02
N PRO A 108 6.97 4.32 9.72
CA PRO A 108 6.79 3.08 10.46
C PRO A 108 6.00 3.31 11.76
N VAL A 109 5.52 2.23 12.35
CA VAL A 109 4.91 2.23 13.69
C VAL A 109 5.95 2.71 14.72
N GLY A 110 5.52 3.59 15.62
CA GLY A 110 6.37 4.08 16.72
C GLY A 110 7.41 5.13 16.31
N LEU A 111 7.32 5.64 15.06
CA LEU A 111 8.12 6.80 14.67
C LEU A 111 7.54 8.07 15.30
N GLU A 112 8.39 8.88 15.88
CA GLU A 112 8.03 10.14 16.53
C GLU A 112 8.80 11.31 15.91
N VAL A 113 8.23 12.50 15.99
CA VAL A 113 8.89 13.75 15.59
C VAL A 113 10.12 13.95 16.47
N GLY A 114 11.23 14.36 15.86
CA GLY A 114 12.52 14.57 16.54
C GLY A 114 13.46 13.35 16.50
N LYS A 115 12.98 12.14 16.22
CA LYS A 115 13.85 10.96 16.07
C LYS A 115 14.79 11.11 14.89
N MET A 116 16.00 10.60 15.07
CA MET A 116 16.99 10.50 14.00
C MET A 116 16.81 9.18 13.26
N ILE A 117 16.96 9.23 11.95
CA ILE A 117 16.96 8.05 11.07
C ILE A 117 18.18 8.09 10.15
N ALA A 118 18.67 6.92 9.79
CA ALA A 118 19.81 6.75 8.90
C ALA A 118 19.51 5.70 7.84
N SER A 119 20.31 5.73 6.77
CA SER A 119 20.35 4.71 5.73
C SER A 119 21.81 4.32 5.49
N GLY A 120 22.05 3.08 5.11
CA GLY A 120 23.39 2.59 4.84
C GLY A 120 23.69 1.25 5.50
N GLU A 121 24.88 0.74 5.29
CA GLU A 121 25.30 -0.56 5.81
C GLU A 121 25.53 -0.56 7.33
N GLU A 122 25.96 0.58 7.86
CA GLU A 122 26.30 0.77 9.29
C GLU A 122 25.14 1.36 10.11
N ALA A 123 23.97 1.55 9.49
CA ALA A 123 22.83 2.09 10.19
C ALA A 123 22.34 1.13 11.29
N ASP A 124 21.97 1.66 12.44
CA ASP A 124 21.39 0.88 13.56
C ASP A 124 20.08 0.19 13.15
N ILE A 125 19.79 -0.96 13.78
CA ILE A 125 18.59 -1.74 13.52
C ILE A 125 17.40 -1.15 14.30
N LEU A 126 17.06 0.10 13.93
CA LEU A 126 15.95 0.84 14.57
C LEU A 126 14.81 1.06 13.54
N PRO A 127 13.54 1.13 14.01
CA PRO A 127 12.41 1.40 13.12
C PRO A 127 12.60 2.70 12.32
N GLY A 128 12.49 2.61 10.97
CA GLY A 128 12.71 3.72 10.06
C GLY A 128 14.08 3.76 9.38
N ASN A 129 15.07 3.08 9.94
CA ASN A 129 16.38 2.93 9.32
C ASN A 129 16.33 1.93 8.17
N THR A 130 17.15 2.18 7.15
CA THR A 130 17.18 1.35 5.94
C THR A 130 18.56 0.77 5.72
N LEU A 131 18.62 -0.55 5.61
CA LEU A 131 19.87 -1.30 5.44
C LEU A 131 19.76 -2.28 4.27
N PRO A 132 20.87 -2.75 3.70
CA PRO A 132 20.91 -3.97 2.90
C PRO A 132 20.41 -5.16 3.74
N ILE A 133 19.64 -6.06 3.14
CA ILE A 133 19.05 -7.20 3.87
C ILE A 133 20.13 -8.09 4.50
N ARG A 134 21.33 -8.13 3.91
CA ARG A 134 22.48 -8.87 4.48
C ARG A 134 22.80 -8.45 5.91
N ASN A 135 22.61 -7.16 6.26
CA ASN A 135 22.96 -6.59 7.56
C ASN A 135 21.81 -6.65 8.57
N ILE A 136 20.60 -7.04 8.15
CA ILE A 136 19.41 -7.11 9.03
C ILE A 136 19.35 -8.48 9.69
N PRO A 137 19.19 -8.61 11.04
CA PRO A 137 19.08 -9.89 11.73
C PRO A 137 17.87 -10.71 11.28
N LEU A 138 17.97 -12.03 11.42
CA LEU A 138 16.84 -12.94 11.19
C LEU A 138 15.71 -12.65 12.19
N GLY A 139 14.47 -12.90 11.77
CA GLY A 139 13.27 -12.63 12.58
C GLY A 139 12.79 -11.18 12.54
N THR A 140 13.62 -10.23 12.09
CA THR A 140 13.28 -8.80 12.03
C THR A 140 12.11 -8.54 11.06
N GLN A 141 11.19 -7.69 11.49
CA GLN A 141 10.14 -7.14 10.63
C GLN A 141 10.70 -6.01 9.78
N VAL A 142 10.40 -6.05 8.49
CA VAL A 142 10.87 -5.05 7.51
C VAL A 142 9.75 -4.64 6.56
N HIS A 143 9.84 -3.42 6.05
CA HIS A 143 8.93 -2.88 5.04
C HIS A 143 9.71 -2.15 3.95
N ASN A 144 9.01 -1.58 2.96
CA ASN A 144 9.63 -0.85 1.83
C ASN A 144 10.77 -1.63 1.17
N ILE A 145 10.53 -2.91 0.86
CA ILE A 145 11.55 -3.87 0.43
C ILE A 145 11.78 -3.74 -1.07
N GLU A 146 13.03 -3.69 -1.48
CA GLU A 146 13.44 -3.77 -2.88
C GLU A 146 13.33 -5.20 -3.43
N LEU A 147 13.10 -5.31 -4.73
CA LEU A 147 13.14 -6.59 -5.47
C LEU A 147 14.40 -6.71 -6.35
N ARG A 148 15.05 -5.61 -6.60
CA ARG A 148 16.34 -5.50 -7.29
C ARG A 148 17.13 -4.37 -6.62
N PRO A 149 18.43 -4.53 -6.41
CA PRO A 149 19.25 -3.49 -5.80
C PRO A 149 19.14 -2.14 -6.55
N GLY A 150 19.01 -1.04 -5.81
CA GLY A 150 18.92 0.32 -6.32
C GLY A 150 17.64 0.70 -7.05
N LYS A 151 16.66 -0.21 -7.18
CA LYS A 151 15.40 0.11 -7.84
C LYS A 151 14.40 0.87 -6.95
N GLY A 152 14.62 0.86 -5.66
CA GLY A 152 13.70 1.38 -4.65
C GLY A 152 12.67 0.36 -4.19
N GLY A 153 12.14 0.56 -3.00
CA GLY A 153 11.21 -0.35 -2.34
C GLY A 153 9.91 -0.54 -3.11
N GLN A 154 9.48 -1.78 -3.27
CA GLN A 154 8.29 -2.18 -4.04
C GLN A 154 7.30 -3.01 -3.22
N MET A 155 7.77 -3.71 -2.17
CA MET A 155 6.97 -4.61 -1.37
C MET A 155 6.72 -4.04 0.03
N ALA A 156 5.63 -4.47 0.68
CA ALA A 156 5.25 -4.08 2.05
C ALA A 156 5.27 -2.56 2.28
N ARG A 157 4.44 -1.81 1.54
CA ARG A 157 4.34 -0.35 1.62
C ARG A 157 2.97 0.17 2.07
N ALA A 158 1.99 -0.71 2.19
CA ALA A 158 0.65 -0.34 2.64
C ALA A 158 0.61 -0.24 4.17
N ALA A 159 -0.36 0.52 4.70
CA ALA A 159 -0.60 0.63 6.15
C ALA A 159 -0.65 -0.75 6.82
N GLY A 160 0.01 -0.90 7.96
CA GLY A 160 0.06 -2.13 8.73
C GLY A 160 0.85 -3.28 8.10
N SER A 161 1.39 -3.12 6.88
CA SER A 161 2.12 -4.21 6.23
C SER A 161 3.57 -4.30 6.69
N PHE A 162 4.07 -5.53 6.79
CA PHE A 162 5.47 -5.87 7.02
C PHE A 162 5.79 -7.20 6.37
N ALA A 163 7.04 -7.49 6.16
CA ALA A 163 7.55 -8.83 5.88
C ALA A 163 8.52 -9.24 6.97
N GLN A 164 8.63 -10.53 7.24
CA GLN A 164 9.57 -11.06 8.22
C GLN A 164 10.74 -11.74 7.51
N LEU A 165 11.95 -11.42 7.91
CA LEU A 165 13.16 -12.07 7.41
C LEU A 165 13.32 -13.44 8.08
N LEU A 166 13.19 -14.53 7.31
CA LEU A 166 13.24 -15.89 7.81
C LEU A 166 14.64 -16.51 7.76
N ALA A 167 15.30 -16.37 6.62
CA ALA A 167 16.60 -16.97 6.39
C ALA A 167 17.41 -16.16 5.39
N LYS A 168 18.73 -16.36 5.40
CA LYS A 168 19.67 -15.87 4.39
C LYS A 168 20.47 -17.08 3.86
N GLU A 169 20.45 -17.28 2.56
CA GLU A 169 21.10 -18.41 1.89
C GLU A 169 21.88 -17.93 0.68
N GLY A 170 23.19 -17.87 0.80
CA GLY A 170 24.08 -17.36 -0.24
C GLY A 170 23.70 -15.93 -0.66
N GLN A 171 23.36 -15.74 -1.94
CA GLN A 171 22.98 -14.43 -2.48
C GLN A 171 21.52 -14.02 -2.27
N TYR A 172 20.71 -14.87 -1.59
CA TYR A 172 19.29 -14.62 -1.41
C TYR A 172 18.87 -14.65 0.04
N ALA A 173 17.93 -13.79 0.37
CA ALA A 173 17.20 -13.77 1.63
C ALA A 173 15.77 -14.30 1.41
N GLN A 174 15.24 -15.06 2.35
CA GLN A 174 13.86 -15.53 2.37
C GLN A 174 13.00 -14.63 3.23
N LEU A 175 11.98 -14.03 2.62
CA LEU A 175 11.04 -13.13 3.27
C LEU A 175 9.65 -13.73 3.28
N ARG A 176 9.03 -13.79 4.48
CA ARG A 176 7.60 -14.08 4.64
C ARG A 176 6.81 -12.80 4.42
N MET A 177 6.08 -12.73 3.32
CA MET A 177 5.28 -11.58 2.93
C MET A 177 3.95 -11.48 3.72
N PRO A 178 3.28 -10.31 3.76
CA PRO A 178 1.98 -10.15 4.41
C PRO A 178 0.91 -11.13 3.91
N SER A 179 1.02 -11.59 2.67
CA SER A 179 0.11 -12.58 2.07
C SER A 179 0.34 -14.03 2.54
N GLY A 180 1.41 -14.28 3.32
CA GLY A 180 1.86 -15.62 3.69
C GLY A 180 2.80 -16.28 2.66
N GLU A 181 3.00 -15.68 1.48
CA GLU A 181 3.98 -16.15 0.50
C GLU A 181 5.40 -16.04 1.06
N VAL A 182 6.22 -17.06 0.93
CA VAL A 182 7.65 -16.99 1.20
C VAL A 182 8.38 -16.77 -0.11
N ARG A 183 9.17 -15.69 -0.17
CA ARG A 183 9.82 -15.24 -1.39
C ARG A 183 11.30 -15.00 -1.19
N ARG A 184 12.10 -15.34 -2.20
CA ARG A 184 13.53 -14.99 -2.29
C ARG A 184 13.70 -13.58 -2.83
N VAL A 185 14.61 -12.84 -2.21
CA VAL A 185 15.05 -11.49 -2.63
C VAL A 185 16.58 -11.45 -2.52
N PRO A 186 17.31 -10.82 -3.44
CA PRO A 186 18.76 -10.68 -3.31
C PRO A 186 19.14 -9.98 -1.98
N VAL A 187 20.19 -10.44 -1.32
CA VAL A 187 20.64 -9.90 -0.01
C VAL A 187 21.13 -8.46 -0.10
N GLU A 188 21.56 -8.01 -1.28
CA GLU A 188 21.96 -6.63 -1.57
C GLU A 188 20.77 -5.66 -1.65
N CYS A 189 19.55 -6.17 -1.77
CA CYS A 189 18.34 -5.33 -1.76
C CYS A 189 18.19 -4.64 -0.42
N ARG A 190 17.74 -3.40 -0.43
CA ARG A 190 17.47 -2.63 0.77
C ARG A 190 16.08 -2.91 1.31
N ALA A 191 15.94 -2.82 2.62
CA ALA A 191 14.68 -2.86 3.33
C ALA A 191 14.73 -1.92 4.53
N THR A 192 13.58 -1.34 4.87
CA THR A 192 13.45 -0.49 6.05
C THR A 192 12.96 -1.31 7.23
N VAL A 193 13.60 -1.15 8.38
CA VAL A 193 13.26 -1.87 9.62
C VAL A 193 11.92 -1.40 10.16
N GLY A 194 11.12 -2.34 10.68
CA GLY A 194 9.83 -2.10 11.32
C GLY A 194 8.63 -2.38 10.44
N GLN A 195 7.43 -2.18 11.00
CA GLN A 195 6.12 -2.30 10.36
C GLN A 195 5.66 -0.92 9.88
N VAL A 196 4.94 -0.86 8.76
CA VAL A 196 4.30 0.40 8.29
C VAL A 196 3.24 0.86 9.27
N GLY A 197 3.23 2.14 9.61
CA GLY A 197 2.25 2.79 10.51
C GLY A 197 0.81 2.77 9.98
N ASN A 198 -0.08 3.44 10.73
CA ASN A 198 -1.52 3.54 10.41
C ASN A 198 -2.23 2.16 10.34
N VAL A 199 -1.91 1.26 11.26
CA VAL A 199 -2.36 -0.15 11.26
C VAL A 199 -3.89 -0.27 11.19
N GLU A 200 -4.62 0.59 11.90
CA GLU A 200 -6.09 0.56 11.95
C GLU A 200 -6.79 1.05 10.66
N HIS A 201 -6.03 1.39 9.61
CA HIS A 201 -6.59 1.90 8.35
C HIS A 201 -7.59 0.93 7.70
N GLU A 202 -7.38 -0.37 7.80
CA GLU A 202 -8.26 -1.38 7.20
C GLU A 202 -9.61 -1.49 7.92
N ASN A 203 -9.67 -1.14 9.20
CA ASN A 203 -10.86 -1.24 10.05
C ASN A 203 -11.84 -0.07 9.86
N ILE A 204 -11.55 0.88 8.96
CA ILE A 204 -12.39 2.05 8.70
C ILE A 204 -13.61 1.66 7.87
N SER A 205 -14.81 1.97 8.40
CA SER A 205 -16.04 1.94 7.62
C SER A 205 -16.31 3.28 6.94
N LEU A 206 -16.50 3.27 5.62
CA LEU A 206 -16.79 4.49 4.85
C LEU A 206 -18.18 5.04 5.13
N GLY A 207 -19.14 4.19 5.50
CA GLY A 207 -20.49 4.54 5.89
C GLY A 207 -21.42 5.02 4.77
N LYS A 208 -20.90 5.67 3.73
CA LYS A 208 -21.70 6.17 2.60
C LYS A 208 -21.01 6.05 1.25
N ALA A 209 -21.81 5.88 0.19
CA ALA A 209 -21.31 5.78 -1.18
C ALA A 209 -20.53 7.02 -1.65
N GLY A 210 -20.89 8.22 -1.17
CA GLY A 210 -20.19 9.47 -1.49
C GLY A 210 -18.71 9.46 -1.11
N ARG A 211 -18.32 8.83 0.01
CA ARG A 211 -16.90 8.68 0.39
C ARG A 211 -16.12 7.83 -0.61
N THR A 212 -16.75 6.81 -1.17
CA THR A 212 -16.16 6.00 -2.24
C THR A 212 -15.99 6.83 -3.52
N ARG A 213 -16.99 7.68 -3.85
CA ARG A 213 -16.92 8.62 -4.98
C ARG A 213 -15.77 9.63 -4.83
N TRP A 214 -15.55 10.18 -3.63
CA TRP A 214 -14.43 11.08 -3.35
C TRP A 214 -13.05 10.44 -3.59
N ARG A 215 -12.97 9.11 -3.46
CA ARG A 215 -11.75 8.35 -3.77
C ARG A 215 -11.53 8.10 -5.28
N GLY A 216 -12.45 8.56 -6.15
CA GLY A 216 -12.38 8.34 -7.59
C GLY A 216 -12.90 6.97 -8.05
N ILE A 217 -13.66 6.30 -7.20
CA ILE A 217 -14.28 5.00 -7.51
C ILE A 217 -15.73 5.25 -7.90
N ARG A 218 -16.12 4.85 -9.12
CA ARG A 218 -17.48 4.93 -9.62
C ARG A 218 -18.31 3.72 -9.12
N PRO A 219 -19.67 3.84 -9.11
CA PRO A 219 -20.54 2.75 -8.70
C PRO A 219 -20.32 1.46 -9.47
N HIS A 220 -20.57 0.35 -8.82
CA HIS A 220 -20.46 -0.99 -9.38
C HIS A 220 -21.84 -1.60 -9.61
N VAL A 221 -22.16 -1.93 -10.85
CA VAL A 221 -23.33 -2.75 -11.20
C VAL A 221 -22.92 -4.21 -11.13
N ARG A 222 -23.71 -5.02 -10.44
CA ARG A 222 -23.50 -6.49 -10.35
C ARG A 222 -23.85 -7.14 -11.68
N GLY A 223 -23.12 -8.20 -12.08
CA GLY A 223 -23.40 -8.93 -13.31
C GLY A 223 -24.83 -9.51 -13.39
N VAL A 224 -25.38 -9.93 -12.24
CA VAL A 224 -26.77 -10.44 -12.14
C VAL A 224 -27.84 -9.36 -12.48
N ALA A 225 -27.49 -8.07 -12.33
CA ALA A 225 -28.39 -6.96 -12.65
C ALA A 225 -28.20 -6.43 -14.08
N MET A 226 -27.47 -7.14 -14.91
CA MET A 226 -27.21 -6.80 -16.32
C MET A 226 -28.03 -7.71 -17.23
N ASN A 227 -28.08 -7.37 -18.52
CA ASN A 227 -28.64 -8.22 -19.55
C ASN A 227 -27.68 -9.37 -19.92
N PRO A 228 -28.19 -10.45 -20.55
CA PRO A 228 -27.34 -11.59 -20.96
C PRO A 228 -26.20 -11.21 -21.88
N VAL A 229 -26.37 -10.20 -22.73
CA VAL A 229 -25.33 -9.68 -23.62
C VAL A 229 -24.15 -9.03 -22.88
N ASP A 230 -24.41 -8.46 -21.70
CA ASP A 230 -23.42 -7.67 -20.95
C ASP A 230 -22.62 -8.53 -19.93
N HIS A 231 -23.21 -9.61 -19.47
CA HIS A 231 -22.58 -10.45 -18.45
C HIS A 231 -23.12 -11.89 -18.48
N PRO A 232 -22.25 -12.93 -18.26
CA PRO A 232 -22.68 -14.33 -18.18
C PRO A 232 -23.70 -14.67 -17.07
N HIS A 233 -23.84 -13.77 -16.08
CA HIS A 233 -24.84 -13.86 -15.01
C HIS A 233 -26.08 -13.01 -15.27
N GLY A 234 -26.16 -12.37 -16.43
CA GLY A 234 -27.26 -11.48 -16.77
C GLY A 234 -28.52 -12.25 -17.19
N GLY A 235 -29.63 -11.55 -17.18
CA GLY A 235 -30.95 -12.06 -17.57
C GLY A 235 -31.81 -12.53 -16.41
N GLY A 236 -33.00 -13.08 -16.77
CA GLY A 236 -34.02 -13.53 -15.84
C GLY A 236 -34.99 -12.44 -15.40
N GLU A 237 -36.03 -12.84 -14.71
CA GLU A 237 -37.07 -11.96 -14.15
C GLU A 237 -36.87 -11.76 -12.66
N GLY A 238 -37.00 -10.51 -12.18
CA GLY A 238 -36.92 -10.15 -10.76
C GLY A 238 -35.56 -10.46 -10.14
N LYS A 239 -35.54 -11.15 -8.99
CA LYS A 239 -34.33 -11.50 -8.24
C LYS A 239 -33.80 -12.88 -8.65
N THR A 240 -33.28 -13.03 -9.83
CA THR A 240 -32.70 -14.30 -10.30
C THR A 240 -31.33 -14.58 -9.68
N SER A 241 -30.98 -15.86 -9.56
CA SER A 241 -29.64 -16.32 -9.19
C SER A 241 -28.66 -16.20 -10.38
N GLY A 242 -27.34 -16.33 -10.12
CA GLY A 242 -26.34 -16.27 -11.18
C GLY A 242 -26.34 -17.43 -12.17
N GLY A 243 -27.10 -18.52 -11.90
CA GLY A 243 -27.28 -19.68 -12.77
C GLY A 243 -26.05 -20.56 -13.04
N ARG A 244 -24.88 -20.13 -12.58
CA ARG A 244 -23.57 -20.82 -12.75
C ARG A 244 -22.57 -20.43 -11.67
N ASN A 245 -21.43 -21.10 -11.65
CA ASN A 245 -20.30 -20.67 -10.82
C ASN A 245 -19.89 -19.22 -11.11
N PRO A 246 -19.48 -18.43 -10.09
CA PRO A 246 -19.13 -17.03 -10.28
C PRO A 246 -18.01 -16.84 -11.31
N VAL A 247 -18.32 -16.05 -12.34
CA VAL A 247 -17.38 -15.72 -13.42
C VAL A 247 -17.28 -14.20 -13.64
N THR A 248 -16.20 -13.78 -14.31
CA THR A 248 -16.02 -12.42 -14.80
C THR A 248 -16.92 -12.14 -16.01
N PRO A 249 -17.07 -10.89 -16.48
CA PRO A 249 -17.77 -10.57 -17.73
C PRO A 249 -17.24 -11.31 -18.96
N TRP A 250 -16.00 -11.76 -18.91
CA TRP A 250 -15.32 -12.52 -19.97
C TRP A 250 -15.37 -14.04 -19.75
N GLY A 251 -16.20 -14.53 -18.81
CA GLY A 251 -16.39 -15.95 -18.54
C GLY A 251 -15.30 -16.62 -17.68
N GLN A 252 -14.28 -15.90 -17.25
CA GLN A 252 -13.22 -16.47 -16.42
C GLN A 252 -13.72 -16.70 -14.98
N PRO A 253 -13.48 -17.90 -14.38
CA PRO A 253 -13.82 -18.19 -12.99
C PRO A 253 -13.19 -17.19 -12.02
N THR A 254 -13.98 -16.70 -11.05
CA THR A 254 -13.53 -15.71 -10.04
C THR A 254 -13.06 -16.35 -8.75
N ARG A 255 -13.40 -17.62 -8.50
CA ARG A 255 -13.00 -18.38 -7.30
C ARG A 255 -12.09 -19.54 -7.69
N GLY A 256 -11.01 -19.72 -6.92
CA GLY A 256 -10.07 -20.84 -7.05
C GLY A 256 -9.14 -20.81 -8.28
N TYR A 257 -9.47 -20.07 -9.32
CA TYR A 257 -8.68 -20.02 -10.54
C TYR A 257 -7.34 -19.31 -10.31
N LYS A 258 -6.23 -19.95 -10.77
CA LYS A 258 -4.89 -19.37 -10.67
C LYS A 258 -4.66 -18.38 -11.80
N THR A 259 -4.69 -17.08 -11.47
CA THR A 259 -4.54 -15.98 -12.45
C THR A 259 -3.09 -15.58 -12.73
N ARG A 260 -2.13 -15.96 -11.87
CA ARG A 260 -0.71 -15.63 -12.06
C ARG A 260 -0.05 -16.60 -13.02
N HIS A 261 0.40 -16.10 -14.17
CA HIS A 261 1.10 -16.89 -15.22
C HIS A 261 2.57 -16.45 -15.41
N ASN A 262 3.10 -15.54 -14.58
CA ASN A 262 4.46 -15.02 -14.73
C ASN A 262 5.51 -16.07 -14.40
N LYS A 263 6.11 -16.69 -15.44
CA LYS A 263 7.14 -17.72 -15.33
C LYS A 263 8.47 -17.17 -14.80
N ARG A 264 8.86 -15.93 -15.18
CA ARG A 264 10.16 -15.33 -14.85
C ARG A 264 10.40 -15.18 -13.34
N THR A 265 9.37 -14.80 -12.60
CA THR A 265 9.46 -14.55 -11.15
C THR A 265 8.95 -15.74 -10.32
N LYS A 266 8.50 -16.83 -10.94
CA LYS A 266 8.05 -18.04 -10.24
C LYS A 266 9.20 -18.66 -9.43
N LYS A 267 10.41 -18.69 -9.97
CA LYS A 267 11.62 -19.21 -9.30
C LYS A 267 11.99 -18.50 -8.00
N MET A 268 11.48 -17.27 -7.82
CA MET A 268 11.70 -16.49 -6.58
C MET A 268 10.68 -16.80 -5.48
N ILE A 269 9.67 -17.64 -5.75
CA ILE A 269 8.67 -18.03 -4.75
C ILE A 269 9.09 -19.41 -4.22
N VAL A 270 9.42 -19.45 -2.92
CA VAL A 270 9.76 -20.69 -2.21
C VAL A 270 8.48 -21.42 -1.81
N ARG A 271 7.53 -20.67 -1.20
CA ARG A 271 6.25 -21.19 -0.76
C ARG A 271 5.12 -20.30 -1.24
N ASP A 272 4.18 -20.89 -1.99
CA ASP A 272 2.97 -20.14 -2.43
C ASP A 272 2.04 -19.93 -1.23
N ARG A 273 1.32 -18.81 -1.20
CA ARG A 273 0.34 -18.47 -0.15
C ARG A 273 -0.81 -19.48 0.01
N ARG A 274 -1.05 -20.29 -1.02
CA ARG A 274 -2.13 -21.30 -1.05
C ARG A 274 -1.72 -22.66 -0.49
N VAL A 275 -0.42 -22.90 -0.34
CA VAL A 275 0.09 -24.13 0.27
C VAL A 275 0.07 -23.93 1.78
N LYS A 276 -0.77 -24.70 2.47
CA LYS A 276 -0.83 -24.75 3.94
C LYS A 276 0.36 -25.51 4.49
#